data_433b32484025551c6d5843fba88af6a5
#
_entry.id   433b32484025551c6d5843fba88af6a5
#
_cell.length_a   1.000
_cell.length_b   1.000
_cell.length_c   1.000
_cell.angle_alpha   90.00
_cell.angle_beta   90.00
_cell.angle_gamma   90.00
#
_symmetry.space_group_name_H-M   'P 1'
#
loop_
_entity.id
_entity.type
_entity.pdbx_description
1 polymer ?
#
loop_
_entity_poly.entity_id
_entity_poly.type
_entity_poly.pdbx_seq_one_letter_code
_entity_poly.pdbx_strand_id
1 'polypeptide(L)'
;MTAARRGKRTVLHTDNRSHRKWRSPALAWLLAVVFVGGVPDRTLAEVKPFSANFKTREMAVTGGTLHIRVGGAGRAVLLLHGFGDTGDMWQPLAEMLIKDHTVIVPDLRGMGLSSHPEGAYEKTSQARDIAKILDELKADRVALVTHDIGNMVGYAFAAQFPDRVTRWAVMDAPFPGLGTWEQQLLNPLVWHFNFRGPDVERLVAGRERILLDRFYNELSANPAGIDEQTRRHYAALYARPGAIHNAFGGQFAAFSKDAEENKALFAKVGKLRMPVLAIGGDHSYGAAMKTEVEAIASNVQGAVIANSGHWIMEEQPQQAITAIAEFLRKEQ
;
A
#
# COMPACT_ATOMS: atom_id res chain seq x y z
N MET A 1 -67.32 16.79 12.57
CA MET A 1 -67.41 17.88 13.60
C MET A 1 -66.02 18.44 13.77
N THR A 2 -65.94 19.68 13.37
CA THR A 2 -65.16 20.85 13.78
C THR A 2 -63.66 20.75 13.69
N ALA A 3 -63.01 21.55 13.01
CA ALA A 3 -63.02 22.82 12.33
C ALA A 3 -61.58 23.40 12.43
N ALA A 4 -61.15 23.79 11.31
CA ALA A 4 -60.05 24.67 10.93
C ALA A 4 -59.59 25.76 11.91
N ARG A 5 -58.29 26.14 11.82
CA ARG A 5 -57.92 27.58 11.76
C ARG A 5 -56.59 27.79 11.02
N ARG A 6 -56.71 28.55 9.95
CA ARG A 6 -55.65 29.23 9.21
C ARG A 6 -55.12 30.44 10.07
N GLY A 7 -53.83 30.71 10.00
CA GLY A 7 -53.23 31.96 10.42
C GLY A 7 -52.21 32.46 9.37
N LYS A 8 -52.64 33.45 8.58
CA LYS A 8 -51.77 34.27 7.72
C LYS A 8 -51.16 35.37 8.56
N ARG A 9 -49.91 35.78 8.25
CA ARG A 9 -49.39 37.13 8.34
C ARG A 9 -47.95 37.11 7.84
N THR A 10 -47.63 37.86 6.89
CA THR A 10 -47.55 39.27 6.49
C THR A 10 -46.09 39.68 6.45
N VAL A 11 -45.71 40.02 5.24
CA VAL A 11 -44.42 40.62 4.81
C VAL A 11 -44.30 42.03 5.38
N LEU A 12 -43.08 42.37 5.79
CA LEU A 12 -42.70 43.80 5.89
C LEU A 12 -41.28 43.96 5.32
N HIS A 13 -41.23 44.65 4.19
CA HIS A 13 -40.07 45.31 3.62
C HIS A 13 -39.74 46.54 4.46
N THR A 14 -38.48 46.76 4.78
CA THR A 14 -37.93 48.12 4.96
C THR A 14 -36.54 48.18 4.34
N ASP A 15 -36.51 48.94 3.28
CA ASP A 15 -35.34 49.51 2.61
C ASP A 15 -34.75 50.61 3.50
N ASN A 16 -33.45 50.69 3.68
CA ASN A 16 -32.79 51.91 4.04
C ASN A 16 -31.34 51.96 3.56
N ARG A 17 -31.16 52.72 2.49
CA ARG A 17 -29.87 53.17 1.97
C ARG A 17 -29.38 54.33 2.83
N SER A 18 -28.14 54.33 3.25
CA SER A 18 -27.41 55.57 3.53
C SER A 18 -25.96 55.48 3.11
N HIS A 19 -25.65 56.28 2.12
CA HIS A 19 -24.28 56.58 1.66
C HIS A 19 -23.49 57.30 2.74
N ARG A 20 -22.26 56.90 3.01
CA ARG A 20 -21.26 57.80 3.58
C ARG A 20 -19.89 57.56 2.89
N LYS A 21 -19.52 58.57 2.08
CA LYS A 21 -18.15 58.78 1.59
C LYS A 21 -17.30 59.27 2.76
N TRP A 22 -16.12 58.69 2.93
CA TRP A 22 -15.01 59.38 3.62
C TRP A 22 -13.69 59.09 2.88
N ARG A 23 -12.92 60.18 2.85
CA ARG A 23 -11.72 60.45 2.05
C ARG A 23 -10.49 59.72 2.59
N SER A 24 -9.57 59.41 1.66
CA SER A 24 -8.18 59.03 1.97
C SER A 24 -7.41 60.19 2.62
N PRO A 25 -6.37 59.89 3.37
CA PRO A 25 -5.06 60.30 2.89
C PRO A 25 -3.87 59.33 3.22
N ALA A 26 -2.87 59.52 2.42
CA ALA A 26 -1.43 59.40 2.65
C ALA A 26 -0.74 58.05 2.57
N LEU A 27 0.09 57.96 1.54
CA LEU A 27 1.22 57.06 1.30
C LEU A 27 2.05 56.77 2.56
N ALA A 28 2.24 55.48 2.82
CA ALA A 28 3.41 55.00 3.53
C ALA A 28 4.01 53.84 2.71
N TRP A 29 5.19 54.05 2.19
CA TRP A 29 6.00 53.00 1.52
C TRP A 29 6.48 52.01 2.57
N LEU A 30 5.86 50.85 2.64
CA LEU A 30 6.39 49.68 3.33
C LEU A 30 7.10 48.79 2.29
N LEU A 31 8.42 48.73 2.41
CA LEU A 31 9.26 47.76 1.74
C LEU A 31 8.77 46.36 2.13
N ALA A 32 8.04 45.69 1.22
CA ALA A 32 7.74 44.29 1.35
C ALA A 32 9.04 43.53 0.99
N VAL A 33 9.72 43.02 2.02
CA VAL A 33 10.71 41.98 1.88
C VAL A 33 9.95 40.75 1.43
N VAL A 34 10.03 40.45 0.14
CA VAL A 34 9.56 39.17 -0.41
C VAL A 34 10.52 38.09 0.10
N PHE A 35 10.16 37.43 1.16
CA PHE A 35 10.72 36.13 1.49
C PHE A 35 10.27 35.17 0.38
N VAL A 36 11.16 34.95 -0.59
CA VAL A 36 11.08 33.79 -1.48
C VAL A 36 11.44 32.58 -0.61
N GLY A 37 10.49 32.14 0.19
CA GLY A 37 10.55 30.81 0.79
C GLY A 37 10.49 29.83 -0.37
N GLY A 38 11.61 29.19 -0.69
CA GLY A 38 11.66 28.08 -1.62
C GLY A 38 10.64 27.04 -1.16
N VAL A 39 9.59 26.85 -1.94
CA VAL A 39 8.69 25.69 -1.81
C VAL A 39 9.62 24.48 -1.94
N PRO A 40 9.68 23.58 -0.94
CA PRO A 40 10.48 22.38 -1.11
C PRO A 40 9.99 21.70 -2.38
N ASP A 41 10.93 21.39 -3.25
CA ASP A 41 10.69 20.71 -4.52
C ASP A 41 10.00 19.38 -4.19
N ARG A 42 8.66 19.36 -4.28
CA ARG A 42 7.86 18.16 -4.11
C ARG A 42 8.03 17.38 -5.40
N THR A 43 9.10 16.58 -5.47
CA THR A 43 9.20 15.54 -6.47
C THR A 43 8.02 14.59 -6.27
N LEU A 44 6.98 14.77 -7.09
CA LEU A 44 5.88 13.82 -7.20
C LEU A 44 6.48 12.46 -7.53
N ALA A 45 6.04 11.43 -6.83
CA ALA A 45 6.52 10.09 -7.11
C ALA A 45 5.93 9.61 -8.44
N GLU A 46 6.73 9.67 -9.47
CA GLU A 46 6.44 9.11 -10.78
C GLU A 46 6.89 7.65 -10.81
N VAL A 47 6.04 6.73 -11.30
CA VAL A 47 6.46 5.35 -11.57
C VAL A 47 7.49 5.37 -12.70
N LYS A 48 8.73 5.02 -12.34
CA LYS A 48 9.85 4.95 -13.27
C LYS A 48 10.16 3.49 -13.62
N PRO A 49 10.62 3.22 -14.84
CA PRO A 49 11.09 1.90 -15.18
C PRO A 49 12.35 1.56 -14.35
N PHE A 50 12.50 0.28 -14.01
CA PHE A 50 13.75 -0.21 -13.43
C PHE A 50 14.92 -0.01 -14.38
N SER A 51 16.10 0.30 -13.85
CA SER A 51 17.31 0.50 -14.67
C SER A 51 17.75 -0.81 -15.36
N ALA A 52 18.66 -0.69 -16.32
CA ALA A 52 19.26 -1.84 -17.00
C ALA A 52 20.05 -2.81 -16.09
N ASN A 53 20.27 -2.44 -14.82
CA ASN A 53 20.88 -3.30 -13.82
C ASN A 53 19.91 -4.41 -13.33
N PHE A 54 18.61 -4.27 -13.59
CA PHE A 54 17.62 -5.30 -13.33
C PHE A 54 17.38 -6.17 -14.55
N LYS A 55 17.34 -7.46 -14.33
CA LYS A 55 16.92 -8.46 -15.34
C LYS A 55 15.52 -8.92 -15.01
N THR A 56 14.64 -8.86 -16.00
CA THR A 56 13.28 -9.38 -15.92
C THR A 56 13.29 -10.88 -16.23
N ARG A 57 12.49 -11.66 -15.49
CA ARG A 57 12.30 -13.09 -15.67
C ARG A 57 10.84 -13.45 -15.48
N GLU A 58 10.37 -14.40 -16.29
CA GLU A 58 9.11 -15.11 -16.07
C GLU A 58 9.42 -16.44 -15.39
N MET A 59 9.09 -16.57 -14.11
CA MET A 59 9.42 -17.77 -13.32
C MET A 59 8.18 -18.61 -13.07
N ALA A 60 8.27 -19.89 -13.37
CA ALA A 60 7.17 -20.83 -13.25
C ALA A 60 6.81 -21.09 -11.78
N VAL A 61 5.53 -20.95 -11.46
CA VAL A 61 4.93 -21.32 -10.17
C VAL A 61 3.77 -22.29 -10.39
N THR A 62 3.09 -22.70 -9.33
CA THR A 62 1.95 -23.61 -9.46
C THR A 62 0.83 -22.98 -10.28
N GLY A 63 0.55 -23.55 -11.45
CA GLY A 63 -0.53 -23.11 -12.34
C GLY A 63 -0.25 -21.84 -13.15
N GLY A 64 0.94 -21.23 -13.05
CA GLY A 64 1.24 -20.00 -13.78
C GLY A 64 2.69 -19.57 -13.73
N THR A 65 2.92 -18.28 -13.99
CA THR A 65 4.23 -17.62 -13.93
C THR A 65 4.16 -16.35 -13.11
N LEU A 66 5.24 -16.01 -12.42
CA LEU A 66 5.42 -14.68 -11.84
C LEU A 66 6.45 -13.87 -12.64
N HIS A 67 6.10 -12.65 -12.91
CA HIS A 67 6.98 -11.64 -13.48
C HIS A 67 7.90 -11.09 -12.39
N ILE A 68 9.20 -11.22 -12.56
CA ILE A 68 10.17 -10.90 -11.51
C ILE A 68 11.27 -10.03 -12.05
N ARG A 69 11.62 -8.99 -11.30
CA ARG A 69 12.79 -8.14 -11.56
C ARG A 69 13.88 -8.52 -10.56
N VAL A 70 15.07 -8.84 -11.04
CA VAL A 70 16.21 -9.23 -10.20
C VAL A 70 17.43 -8.39 -10.57
N GLY A 71 18.04 -7.75 -9.59
CA GLY A 71 19.24 -6.92 -9.80
C GLY A 71 20.21 -6.99 -8.63
N GLY A 72 21.44 -6.48 -8.84
CA GLY A 72 22.46 -6.36 -7.81
C GLY A 72 23.15 -7.67 -7.43
N ALA A 73 23.94 -7.62 -6.37
CA ALA A 73 24.65 -8.75 -5.77
C ALA A 73 24.85 -8.51 -4.26
N GLY A 74 24.90 -9.59 -3.48
CA GLY A 74 25.01 -9.54 -2.02
C GLY A 74 23.88 -10.25 -1.32
N ARG A 75 23.58 -9.87 -0.06
CA ARG A 75 22.48 -10.43 0.71
C ARG A 75 21.14 -10.17 0.00
N ALA A 76 20.29 -11.17 -0.05
CA ALA A 76 19.04 -11.06 -0.79
C ALA A 76 17.98 -10.26 -0.02
N VAL A 77 17.29 -9.36 -0.73
CA VAL A 77 16.12 -8.61 -0.26
C VAL A 77 14.96 -8.91 -1.21
N LEU A 78 13.82 -9.32 -0.65
CA LEU A 78 12.58 -9.59 -1.37
C LEU A 78 11.58 -8.47 -1.08
N LEU A 79 11.04 -7.85 -2.14
CA LEU A 79 10.10 -6.74 -2.06
C LEU A 79 8.73 -7.19 -2.56
N LEU A 80 7.70 -7.22 -1.69
CA LEU A 80 6.34 -7.66 -2.02
C LEU A 80 5.36 -6.49 -1.94
N HIS A 81 4.71 -6.20 -3.05
CA HIS A 81 3.75 -5.11 -3.20
C HIS A 81 2.33 -5.48 -2.74
N GLY A 82 1.42 -4.50 -2.74
CA GLY A 82 0.03 -4.65 -2.39
C GLY A 82 -0.96 -4.54 -3.54
N PHE A 83 -2.24 -4.39 -3.19
CA PHE A 83 -3.31 -4.09 -4.14
C PHE A 83 -3.32 -2.59 -4.45
N GLY A 84 -3.61 -2.24 -5.70
CA GLY A 84 -3.52 -0.87 -6.21
C GLY A 84 -2.15 -0.52 -6.76
N ASP A 85 -1.12 -1.30 -6.38
CA ASP A 85 0.26 -1.24 -6.83
C ASP A 85 0.65 -2.47 -7.65
N THR A 86 1.92 -2.50 -8.05
CA THR A 86 2.66 -3.68 -8.54
C THR A 86 4.09 -3.60 -8.03
N GLY A 87 4.96 -4.53 -8.44
CA GLY A 87 6.39 -4.45 -8.12
C GLY A 87 7.04 -3.12 -8.52
N ASP A 88 6.40 -2.34 -9.37
CA ASP A 88 6.93 -1.05 -9.84
C ASP A 88 6.99 0.02 -8.73
N MET A 89 6.16 -0.06 -7.68
CA MET A 89 6.22 0.82 -6.52
C MET A 89 7.59 0.78 -5.82
N TRP A 90 8.26 -0.35 -5.93
CA TRP A 90 9.54 -0.58 -5.26
C TRP A 90 10.75 0.00 -6.01
N GLN A 91 10.57 0.53 -7.23
CA GLN A 91 11.67 1.00 -8.07
C GLN A 91 12.64 1.94 -7.32
N PRO A 92 12.20 2.96 -6.58
CA PRO A 92 13.14 3.88 -5.91
C PRO A 92 13.97 3.19 -4.81
N LEU A 93 13.35 2.28 -4.05
CA LEU A 93 14.03 1.50 -3.02
C LEU A 93 14.98 0.47 -3.65
N ALA A 94 14.53 -0.22 -4.69
CA ALA A 94 15.29 -1.25 -5.38
C ALA A 94 16.58 -0.69 -6.00
N GLU A 95 16.52 0.48 -6.67
CA GLU A 95 17.69 1.18 -7.24
C GLU A 95 18.71 1.60 -6.17
N MET A 96 18.25 1.85 -4.97
CA MET A 96 19.16 2.14 -3.86
C MET A 96 19.82 0.86 -3.35
N LEU A 97 19.04 -0.22 -3.18
CA LEU A 97 19.49 -1.48 -2.58
C LEU A 97 20.43 -2.30 -3.48
N ILE A 98 20.32 -2.20 -4.82
CA ILE A 98 21.17 -2.98 -5.73
C ILE A 98 22.68 -2.70 -5.61
N LYS A 99 23.05 -1.64 -4.91
CA LYS A 99 24.46 -1.27 -4.70
C LYS A 99 25.21 -2.29 -3.85
N ASP A 100 24.49 -2.99 -2.95
CA ASP A 100 25.08 -3.91 -1.97
C ASP A 100 24.18 -5.13 -1.64
N HIS A 101 23.04 -5.25 -2.32
CA HIS A 101 22.10 -6.36 -2.16
C HIS A 101 21.72 -7.01 -3.49
N THR A 102 21.36 -8.28 -3.44
CA THR A 102 20.55 -8.92 -4.49
C THR A 102 19.10 -8.55 -4.23
N VAL A 103 18.47 -7.79 -5.12
CA VAL A 103 17.09 -7.32 -4.97
C VAL A 103 16.18 -8.14 -5.87
N ILE A 104 15.11 -8.67 -5.28
CA ILE A 104 14.12 -9.53 -5.95
C ILE A 104 12.75 -8.87 -5.80
N VAL A 105 12.13 -8.53 -6.93
CA VAL A 105 10.85 -7.79 -6.98
C VAL A 105 9.87 -8.54 -7.88
N PRO A 106 9.08 -9.46 -7.33
CA PRO A 106 8.00 -10.09 -8.09
C PRO A 106 6.78 -9.17 -8.18
N ASP A 107 6.04 -9.28 -9.29
CA ASP A 107 4.62 -8.99 -9.27
C ASP A 107 3.90 -10.20 -8.67
N LEU A 108 3.01 -9.98 -7.70
CA LEU A 108 2.29 -11.06 -7.04
C LEU A 108 1.33 -11.79 -7.99
N ARG A 109 0.95 -13.01 -7.65
CA ARG A 109 0.01 -13.84 -8.41
C ARG A 109 -1.24 -13.06 -8.79
N GLY A 110 -1.57 -13.04 -10.10
CA GLY A 110 -2.76 -12.35 -10.62
C GLY A 110 -2.67 -10.83 -10.64
N MET A 111 -1.50 -10.25 -10.39
CA MET A 111 -1.27 -8.80 -10.37
C MET A 111 -0.13 -8.40 -11.31
N GLY A 112 -0.09 -7.14 -11.69
CA GLY A 112 0.96 -6.55 -12.53
C GLY A 112 1.12 -7.29 -13.85
N LEU A 113 2.34 -7.72 -14.15
CA LEU A 113 2.69 -8.48 -15.35
C LEU A 113 2.69 -9.99 -15.12
N SER A 114 2.49 -10.47 -13.89
CA SER A 114 2.33 -11.89 -13.60
C SER A 114 1.12 -12.50 -14.29
N SER A 115 1.11 -13.82 -14.47
CA SER A 115 -0.01 -14.54 -15.05
C SER A 115 -1.24 -14.50 -14.14
N HIS A 116 -2.40 -14.75 -14.73
CA HIS A 116 -3.71 -14.76 -14.09
C HIS A 116 -4.26 -16.20 -13.99
N PRO A 117 -3.66 -17.10 -13.17
CA PRO A 117 -4.12 -18.47 -13.06
C PRO A 117 -5.42 -18.58 -12.27
N GLU A 118 -6.20 -19.61 -12.53
CA GLU A 118 -7.33 -19.98 -11.69
C GLU A 118 -6.85 -20.57 -10.35
N GLY A 119 -7.32 -20.02 -9.23
CA GLY A 119 -7.07 -20.56 -7.90
C GLY A 119 -5.68 -20.34 -7.31
N ALA A 120 -5.47 -20.91 -6.12
CA ALA A 120 -4.25 -20.79 -5.30
C ALA A 120 -3.91 -19.35 -4.89
N TYR A 121 -4.94 -18.56 -4.58
CA TYR A 121 -4.79 -17.19 -4.12
C TYR A 121 -4.64 -17.04 -2.59
N GLU A 122 -4.78 -18.15 -1.86
CA GLU A 122 -4.45 -18.18 -0.43
C GLU A 122 -2.99 -17.73 -0.24
N LYS A 123 -2.76 -16.92 0.78
CA LYS A 123 -1.44 -16.34 1.05
C LYS A 123 -0.40 -17.41 1.39
N THR A 124 -0.85 -18.55 1.94
CA THR A 124 0.02 -19.73 2.15
C THR A 124 0.46 -20.37 0.83
N SER A 125 -0.39 -20.36 -0.21
CA SER A 125 -0.05 -20.84 -1.55
C SER A 125 0.92 -19.90 -2.25
N GLN A 126 0.67 -18.60 -2.19
CA GLN A 126 1.58 -17.59 -2.73
C GLN A 126 2.94 -17.59 -2.00
N ALA A 127 2.96 -17.83 -0.70
CA ALA A 127 4.21 -18.02 0.05
C ALA A 127 5.04 -19.21 -0.46
N ARG A 128 4.40 -20.31 -0.88
CA ARG A 128 5.09 -21.45 -1.53
C ARG A 128 5.61 -21.08 -2.92
N ASP A 129 4.89 -20.25 -3.68
CA ASP A 129 5.40 -19.71 -4.95
C ASP A 129 6.68 -18.87 -4.70
N ILE A 130 6.68 -18.02 -3.68
CA ILE A 130 7.85 -17.24 -3.27
C ILE A 130 9.01 -18.17 -2.87
N ALA A 131 8.77 -19.21 -2.07
CA ALA A 131 9.80 -20.15 -1.69
C ALA A 131 10.46 -20.81 -2.91
N LYS A 132 9.64 -21.25 -3.88
CA LYS A 132 10.12 -21.85 -5.13
C LYS A 132 10.99 -20.89 -5.94
N ILE A 133 10.57 -19.63 -6.08
CA ILE A 133 11.35 -18.59 -6.76
C ILE A 133 12.71 -18.39 -6.10
N LEU A 134 12.73 -18.29 -4.78
CA LEU A 134 13.97 -18.10 -4.02
C LEU A 134 14.91 -19.30 -4.18
N ASP A 135 14.38 -20.53 -4.24
CA ASP A 135 15.17 -21.74 -4.50
C ASP A 135 15.81 -21.71 -5.89
N GLU A 136 15.06 -21.35 -6.93
CA GLU A 136 15.56 -21.22 -8.30
C GLU A 136 16.61 -20.09 -8.43
N LEU A 137 16.46 -19.01 -7.65
CA LEU A 137 17.41 -17.89 -7.57
C LEU A 137 18.60 -18.18 -6.64
N LYS A 138 18.62 -19.33 -5.93
CA LYS A 138 19.62 -19.70 -4.92
C LYS A 138 19.74 -18.67 -3.78
N ALA A 139 18.59 -18.10 -3.41
CA ALA A 139 18.47 -17.16 -2.31
C ALA A 139 17.92 -17.89 -1.07
N ASP A 140 18.79 -18.58 -0.34
CA ASP A 140 18.38 -19.40 0.81
C ASP A 140 17.73 -18.60 1.92
N ARG A 141 18.23 -17.38 2.17
CA ARG A 141 17.70 -16.45 3.20
C ARG A 141 17.55 -15.07 2.62
N VAL A 142 16.47 -14.39 3.01
CA VAL A 142 16.15 -13.05 2.52
C VAL A 142 15.78 -12.10 3.67
N ALA A 143 16.03 -10.82 3.49
CA ALA A 143 15.28 -9.79 4.19
C ALA A 143 13.99 -9.53 3.41
N LEU A 144 12.87 -9.34 4.13
CA LEU A 144 11.58 -8.99 3.51
C LEU A 144 11.33 -7.49 3.66
N VAL A 145 10.74 -6.89 2.63
CA VAL A 145 10.09 -5.57 2.70
C VAL A 145 8.74 -5.73 2.01
N THR A 146 7.67 -5.42 2.71
CA THR A 146 6.33 -5.75 2.23
C THR A 146 5.34 -4.61 2.49
N HIS A 147 4.31 -4.52 1.66
CA HIS A 147 3.24 -3.55 1.77
C HIS A 147 1.89 -4.22 1.48
N ASP A 148 0.85 -3.87 2.21
CA ASP A 148 -0.56 -4.28 2.01
C ASP A 148 -0.71 -5.82 1.85
N ILE A 149 -1.26 -6.34 0.74
CA ILE A 149 -1.34 -7.79 0.47
C ILE A 149 0.05 -8.47 0.55
N GLY A 150 1.11 -7.74 0.21
CA GLY A 150 2.47 -8.22 0.39
C GLY A 150 2.80 -8.56 1.85
N ASN A 151 2.25 -7.85 2.85
CA ASN A 151 2.38 -8.20 4.27
C ASN A 151 1.73 -9.56 4.56
N MET A 152 0.57 -9.80 3.96
CA MET A 152 -0.20 -11.03 4.18
C MET A 152 0.55 -12.24 3.61
N VAL A 153 1.13 -12.11 2.41
CA VAL A 153 2.02 -13.13 1.81
C VAL A 153 3.31 -13.28 2.61
N GLY A 154 3.89 -12.15 3.05
CA GLY A 154 5.10 -12.11 3.87
C GLY A 154 4.94 -12.83 5.20
N TYR A 155 3.79 -12.65 5.88
CA TYR A 155 3.46 -13.40 7.11
C TYR A 155 3.37 -14.89 6.83
N ALA A 156 2.59 -15.28 5.83
CA ALA A 156 2.44 -16.68 5.46
C ALA A 156 3.78 -17.34 5.08
N PHE A 157 4.68 -16.58 4.43
CA PHE A 157 6.04 -17.03 4.11
C PHE A 157 6.89 -17.19 5.37
N ALA A 158 6.95 -16.16 6.21
CA ALA A 158 7.76 -16.18 7.42
C ALA A 158 7.30 -17.24 8.43
N ALA A 159 5.98 -17.50 8.52
CA ALA A 159 5.44 -18.54 9.39
C ALA A 159 5.65 -19.96 8.87
N GLN A 160 5.62 -20.16 7.55
CA GLN A 160 5.91 -21.49 6.93
C GLN A 160 7.42 -21.78 6.86
N PHE A 161 8.25 -20.76 6.66
CA PHE A 161 9.69 -20.87 6.41
C PHE A 161 10.50 -19.91 7.30
N PRO A 162 10.41 -20.02 8.62
CA PRO A 162 10.98 -19.01 9.54
C PRO A 162 12.50 -18.84 9.41
N ASP A 163 13.22 -19.90 9.05
CA ASP A 163 14.68 -19.87 8.87
C ASP A 163 15.10 -19.16 7.58
N ARG A 164 14.16 -18.92 6.66
CA ARG A 164 14.39 -18.22 5.39
C ARG A 164 14.36 -16.70 5.52
N VAL A 165 13.83 -16.16 6.63
CA VAL A 165 13.67 -14.71 6.83
C VAL A 165 14.66 -14.19 7.86
N THR A 166 15.56 -13.30 7.42
CA THR A 166 16.57 -12.69 8.31
C THR A 166 16.02 -11.52 9.10
N ARG A 167 15.17 -10.70 8.48
CA ARG A 167 14.44 -9.54 9.05
C ARG A 167 13.28 -9.15 8.15
N TRP A 168 12.37 -8.36 8.65
CA TRP A 168 11.17 -8.01 7.90
C TRP A 168 10.72 -6.56 8.17
N ALA A 169 10.65 -5.73 7.13
CA ALA A 169 9.99 -4.43 7.16
C ALA A 169 8.57 -4.57 6.63
N VAL A 170 7.59 -4.22 7.46
CA VAL A 170 6.14 -4.40 7.24
C VAL A 170 5.49 -3.03 7.14
N MET A 171 4.76 -2.74 6.07
CA MET A 171 4.13 -1.44 5.86
C MET A 171 2.60 -1.54 5.78
N ASP A 172 1.96 -0.84 6.66
CA ASP A 172 0.63 -0.22 6.62
C ASP A 172 -0.55 -1.11 6.19
N ALA A 173 -0.64 -2.35 6.68
CA ALA A 173 -1.80 -3.22 6.48
C ALA A 173 -1.91 -4.32 7.55
N PRO A 174 -3.15 -4.83 7.81
CA PRO A 174 -3.42 -5.85 8.80
C PRO A 174 -3.10 -7.26 8.27
N PHE A 175 -3.27 -8.25 9.14
CA PHE A 175 -3.07 -9.66 8.83
C PHE A 175 -4.39 -10.43 8.95
N PRO A 176 -4.90 -11.11 7.89
CA PRO A 176 -6.13 -11.87 7.97
C PRO A 176 -6.19 -12.80 9.19
N GLY A 177 -7.22 -12.63 10.02
CA GLY A 177 -7.48 -13.45 11.21
C GLY A 177 -6.59 -13.18 12.42
N LEU A 178 -5.63 -12.24 12.36
CA LEU A 178 -4.72 -11.89 13.44
C LEU A 178 -4.79 -10.38 13.76
N GLY A 179 -4.24 -9.97 14.90
CA GLY A 179 -4.22 -8.56 15.30
C GLY A 179 -5.60 -7.91 15.30
N THR A 180 -5.74 -6.78 14.60
CA THR A 180 -6.98 -6.00 14.52
C THR A 180 -7.89 -6.42 13.36
N TRP A 181 -7.66 -7.56 12.70
CA TRP A 181 -8.36 -7.99 11.49
C TRP A 181 -9.89 -7.86 11.56
N GLU A 182 -10.52 -8.39 12.60
CA GLU A 182 -11.98 -8.37 12.74
C GLU A 182 -12.55 -6.94 12.86
N GLN A 183 -11.76 -6.01 13.43
CA GLN A 183 -12.10 -4.60 13.50
C GLN A 183 -11.97 -3.93 12.12
N GLN A 184 -10.94 -4.30 11.35
CA GLN A 184 -10.74 -3.79 10.00
C GLN A 184 -11.88 -4.22 9.05
N LEU A 185 -12.43 -5.42 9.19
CA LEU A 185 -13.59 -5.85 8.40
C LEU A 185 -14.83 -4.97 8.61
N LEU A 186 -14.91 -4.24 9.73
CA LEU A 186 -15.97 -3.30 10.05
C LEU A 186 -15.62 -1.84 9.70
N ASN A 187 -14.39 -1.57 9.27
CA ASN A 187 -13.94 -0.24 8.92
C ASN A 187 -14.48 0.17 7.53
N PRO A 188 -15.28 1.25 7.43
CA PRO A 188 -15.86 1.67 6.15
C PRO A 188 -14.82 2.09 5.12
N LEU A 189 -13.59 2.48 5.51
CA LEU A 189 -12.52 2.83 4.58
C LEU A 189 -12.00 1.62 3.79
N VAL A 190 -12.04 0.43 4.41
CA VAL A 190 -11.59 -0.83 3.78
C VAL A 190 -12.74 -1.76 3.40
N TRP A 191 -13.89 -1.20 3.03
CA TRP A 191 -15.08 -1.94 2.58
C TRP A 191 -14.74 -2.97 1.48
N HIS A 192 -13.70 -2.75 0.69
CA HIS A 192 -13.24 -3.63 -0.37
C HIS A 192 -12.77 -5.00 0.13
N PHE A 193 -12.41 -5.14 1.40
CA PHE A 193 -12.12 -6.46 2.00
C PHE A 193 -13.32 -7.40 1.93
N ASN A 194 -14.54 -6.84 1.91
CA ASN A 194 -15.80 -7.57 1.74
C ASN A 194 -16.40 -7.47 0.32
N PHE A 195 -15.75 -6.72 -0.58
CA PHE A 195 -16.22 -6.47 -1.93
C PHE A 195 -15.68 -7.56 -2.87
N ARG A 196 -16.44 -8.65 -3.00
CA ARG A 196 -16.04 -9.86 -3.72
C ARG A 196 -17.23 -10.52 -4.42
N GLY A 197 -16.95 -11.42 -5.36
CA GLY A 197 -17.92 -12.16 -6.14
C GLY A 197 -18.08 -11.65 -7.58
N PRO A 198 -18.82 -12.36 -8.45
CA PRO A 198 -18.85 -12.11 -9.89
C PRO A 198 -19.48 -10.77 -10.26
N ASP A 199 -20.41 -10.24 -9.45
CA ASP A 199 -21.01 -8.95 -9.73
C ASP A 199 -20.07 -7.78 -9.47
N VAL A 200 -19.13 -7.91 -8.53
CA VAL A 200 -18.06 -6.93 -8.31
C VAL A 200 -17.20 -6.76 -9.55
N GLU A 201 -16.79 -7.87 -10.13
CA GLU A 201 -16.02 -7.88 -11.38
C GLU A 201 -16.78 -7.14 -12.49
N ARG A 202 -18.08 -7.42 -12.67
CA ARG A 202 -18.93 -6.73 -13.65
C ARG A 202 -19.09 -5.24 -13.38
N LEU A 203 -19.10 -4.82 -12.11
CA LEU A 203 -19.20 -3.41 -11.74
C LEU A 203 -17.89 -2.64 -12.01
N VAL A 204 -16.73 -3.31 -11.90
CA VAL A 204 -15.41 -2.68 -12.01
C VAL A 204 -14.85 -2.77 -13.43
N ALA A 205 -15.10 -3.84 -14.16
CA ALA A 205 -14.56 -4.06 -15.51
C ALA A 205 -14.82 -2.85 -16.43
N GLY A 206 -13.74 -2.29 -16.98
CA GLY A 206 -13.75 -1.04 -17.77
C GLY A 206 -13.85 0.24 -16.93
N ARG A 207 -13.79 0.14 -15.61
CA ARG A 207 -13.83 1.27 -14.66
C ARG A 207 -12.71 1.19 -13.62
N GLU A 208 -11.66 0.44 -13.89
CA GLU A 208 -10.52 0.18 -13.00
C GLU A 208 -9.90 1.48 -12.49
N ARG A 209 -9.79 2.49 -13.37
CA ARG A 209 -9.31 3.80 -12.99
C ARG A 209 -10.18 4.47 -11.92
N ILE A 210 -11.51 4.35 -12.00
CA ILE A 210 -12.42 4.93 -11.00
C ILE A 210 -12.22 4.24 -9.65
N LEU A 211 -12.08 2.92 -9.65
CA LEU A 211 -11.83 2.15 -8.44
C LEU A 211 -10.50 2.53 -7.79
N LEU A 212 -9.41 2.59 -8.57
CA LEU A 212 -8.08 2.92 -8.05
C LEU A 212 -8.00 4.38 -7.57
N ASP A 213 -8.61 5.33 -8.32
CA ASP A 213 -8.69 6.72 -7.87
C ASP A 213 -9.37 6.87 -6.52
N ARG A 214 -10.39 6.05 -6.24
CA ARG A 214 -11.02 6.03 -4.92
C ARG A 214 -10.00 5.69 -3.84
N PHE A 215 -9.20 4.64 -4.01
CA PHE A 215 -8.18 4.24 -3.04
C PHE A 215 -7.10 5.31 -2.88
N TYR A 216 -6.60 5.84 -3.98
CA TYR A 216 -5.59 6.90 -3.93
C TYR A 216 -6.12 8.19 -3.28
N ASN A 217 -7.38 8.52 -3.48
CA ASN A 217 -7.97 9.73 -2.91
C ASN A 217 -8.34 9.58 -1.43
N GLU A 218 -8.81 8.41 -1.00
CA GLU A 218 -9.32 8.22 0.35
C GLU A 218 -8.26 7.71 1.34
N LEU A 219 -7.23 7.02 0.86
CA LEU A 219 -6.21 6.40 1.70
C LEU A 219 -4.88 7.16 1.70
N SER A 220 -4.75 8.27 0.99
CA SER A 220 -3.58 9.16 1.01
C SER A 220 -3.72 10.27 2.03
N ALA A 221 -2.61 10.70 2.61
CA ALA A 221 -2.53 11.99 3.32
C ALA A 221 -2.62 13.16 2.34
N ASN A 222 -2.03 13.00 1.16
CA ASN A 222 -2.07 13.97 0.07
C ASN A 222 -2.31 13.26 -1.28
N PRO A 223 -3.58 13.15 -1.73
CA PRO A 223 -3.90 12.49 -2.99
C PRO A 223 -3.20 13.06 -4.23
N ALA A 224 -2.80 14.35 -4.20
CA ALA A 224 -2.04 14.98 -5.28
C ALA A 224 -0.57 14.51 -5.33
N GLY A 225 -0.09 13.81 -4.31
CA GLY A 225 1.22 13.18 -4.28
C GLY A 225 1.33 11.98 -5.24
N ILE A 226 0.20 11.34 -5.55
CA ILE A 226 0.12 10.26 -6.56
C ILE A 226 -0.30 10.90 -7.87
N ASP A 227 0.66 11.12 -8.75
CA ASP A 227 0.44 11.86 -9.98
C ASP A 227 -0.42 11.11 -11.02
N GLU A 228 -0.84 11.82 -12.06
CA GLU A 228 -1.71 11.29 -13.11
C GLU A 228 -1.02 10.18 -13.91
N GLN A 229 0.29 10.22 -14.07
CA GLN A 229 1.03 9.20 -14.81
C GLN A 229 1.05 7.89 -14.03
N THR A 230 1.34 7.95 -12.73
CA THR A 230 1.29 6.81 -11.79
C THR A 230 -0.09 6.17 -11.78
N ARG A 231 -1.16 6.99 -11.65
CA ARG A 231 -2.55 6.51 -11.65
C ARG A 231 -2.93 5.81 -12.96
N ARG A 232 -2.50 6.34 -14.10
CA ARG A 232 -2.71 5.71 -15.41
C ARG A 232 -1.93 4.41 -15.57
N HIS A 233 -0.70 4.38 -15.08
CA HIS A 233 0.15 3.21 -15.13
C HIS A 233 -0.51 2.02 -14.43
N TYR A 234 -0.87 2.18 -13.17
CA TYR A 234 -1.51 1.10 -12.42
C TYR A 234 -2.90 0.76 -12.98
N ALA A 235 -3.71 1.74 -13.35
CA ALA A 235 -5.00 1.46 -13.98
C ALA A 235 -4.88 0.62 -15.25
N ALA A 236 -3.86 0.85 -16.07
CA ALA A 236 -3.60 0.06 -17.27
C ALA A 236 -3.22 -1.41 -16.94
N LEU A 237 -2.47 -1.63 -15.86
CA LEU A 237 -2.14 -2.98 -15.39
C LEU A 237 -3.36 -3.71 -14.84
N TYR A 238 -4.23 -3.04 -14.08
CA TYR A 238 -5.47 -3.60 -13.57
C TYR A 238 -6.57 -3.77 -14.62
N ALA A 239 -6.46 -3.07 -15.77
CA ALA A 239 -7.36 -3.26 -16.93
C ALA A 239 -6.97 -4.46 -17.82
N ARG A 240 -5.86 -5.16 -17.53
CA ARG A 240 -5.47 -6.37 -18.27
C ARG A 240 -6.53 -7.46 -18.10
N PRO A 241 -6.78 -8.29 -19.14
CA PRO A 241 -7.73 -9.38 -19.05
C PRO A 241 -7.48 -10.29 -17.84
N GLY A 242 -8.50 -10.52 -17.02
CA GLY A 242 -8.41 -11.34 -15.81
C GLY A 242 -7.92 -10.61 -14.55
N ALA A 243 -7.32 -9.41 -14.64
CA ALA A 243 -6.74 -8.73 -13.48
C ALA A 243 -7.79 -8.44 -12.39
N ILE A 244 -8.96 -7.91 -12.76
CA ILE A 244 -10.06 -7.64 -11.82
C ILE A 244 -10.69 -8.92 -11.28
N HIS A 245 -10.84 -9.95 -12.13
CA HIS A 245 -11.28 -11.28 -11.69
C HIS A 245 -10.35 -11.82 -10.59
N ASN A 246 -9.06 -11.79 -10.81
CA ASN A 246 -8.09 -12.31 -9.85
C ASN A 246 -7.94 -11.43 -8.60
N ALA A 247 -8.16 -10.14 -8.71
CA ALA A 247 -8.22 -9.26 -7.55
C ALA A 247 -9.38 -9.65 -6.63
N PHE A 248 -10.62 -9.62 -7.12
CA PHE A 248 -11.80 -9.80 -6.26
C PHE A 248 -12.24 -11.25 -6.12
N GLY A 249 -12.18 -12.07 -7.19
CA GLY A 249 -12.45 -13.49 -7.15
C GLY A 249 -11.29 -14.33 -6.61
N GLY A 250 -10.07 -13.80 -6.65
CA GLY A 250 -8.85 -14.42 -6.15
C GLY A 250 -8.41 -13.84 -4.81
N GLN A 251 -7.70 -12.72 -4.83
CA GLN A 251 -7.00 -12.16 -3.66
C GLN A 251 -7.93 -11.84 -2.49
N PHE A 252 -9.02 -11.08 -2.73
CA PHE A 252 -9.96 -10.69 -1.67
C PHE A 252 -10.89 -11.84 -1.27
N ALA A 253 -11.28 -12.70 -2.21
CA ALA A 253 -12.10 -13.88 -1.91
C ALA A 253 -11.37 -14.88 -0.99
N ALA A 254 -10.04 -14.93 -1.05
CA ALA A 254 -9.23 -15.79 -0.19
C ALA A 254 -9.15 -15.35 1.28
N PHE A 255 -9.45 -14.09 1.62
CA PHE A 255 -9.21 -13.55 2.97
C PHE A 255 -9.86 -14.35 4.10
N SER A 256 -11.04 -14.92 3.91
CA SER A 256 -11.66 -15.77 4.94
C SER A 256 -10.84 -17.05 5.18
N LYS A 257 -10.35 -17.66 4.10
CA LYS A 257 -9.48 -18.84 4.18
C LYS A 257 -8.10 -18.49 4.75
N ASP A 258 -7.54 -17.36 4.33
CA ASP A 258 -6.29 -16.83 4.86
C ASP A 258 -6.37 -16.62 6.39
N ALA A 259 -7.52 -16.12 6.89
CA ALA A 259 -7.73 -15.92 8.32
C ALA A 259 -7.71 -17.25 9.09
N GLU A 260 -8.33 -18.31 8.56
CA GLU A 260 -8.28 -19.65 9.13
C GLU A 260 -6.86 -20.22 9.14
N GLU A 261 -6.18 -20.13 7.99
CA GLU A 261 -4.83 -20.66 7.80
C GLU A 261 -3.81 -19.91 8.66
N ASN A 262 -3.92 -18.59 8.78
CA ASN A 262 -3.06 -17.78 9.62
C ASN A 262 -3.24 -18.08 11.12
N LYS A 263 -4.48 -18.28 11.59
CA LYS A 263 -4.76 -18.73 12.97
C LYS A 263 -4.11 -20.10 13.25
N ALA A 264 -4.18 -21.02 12.30
CA ALA A 264 -3.56 -22.34 12.42
C ALA A 264 -2.02 -22.26 12.41
N LEU A 265 -1.43 -21.43 11.52
CA LEU A 265 0.01 -21.18 11.50
C LEU A 265 0.47 -20.55 12.80
N PHE A 266 -0.22 -19.51 13.28
CA PHE A 266 0.10 -18.85 14.55
C PHE A 266 0.04 -19.81 15.74
N ALA A 267 -0.96 -20.66 15.81
CA ALA A 267 -1.07 -21.69 16.86
C ALA A 267 0.11 -22.67 16.82
N LYS A 268 0.66 -22.96 15.63
CA LYS A 268 1.79 -23.88 15.45
C LYS A 268 3.14 -23.24 15.78
N VAL A 269 3.40 -22.00 15.28
CA VAL A 269 4.74 -21.38 15.35
C VAL A 269 4.86 -20.29 16.42
N GLY A 270 3.73 -19.76 16.92
CA GLY A 270 3.70 -18.62 17.83
C GLY A 270 4.14 -17.33 17.15
N LYS A 271 4.63 -16.39 17.96
CA LYS A 271 5.18 -15.12 17.44
C LYS A 271 6.49 -15.34 16.71
N LEU A 272 6.62 -14.70 15.55
CA LEU A 272 7.86 -14.65 14.78
C LEU A 272 8.99 -13.99 15.60
N ARG A 273 10.22 -14.47 15.46
CA ARG A 273 11.33 -14.06 16.31
C ARG A 273 12.37 -13.17 15.62
N MET A 274 12.39 -13.15 14.26
CA MET A 274 13.30 -12.28 13.54
C MET A 274 13.00 -10.81 13.88
N PRO A 275 13.97 -9.89 13.72
CA PRO A 275 13.71 -8.46 13.84
C PRO A 275 12.66 -7.99 12.83
N VAL A 276 11.68 -7.20 13.29
CA VAL A 276 10.63 -6.63 12.44
C VAL A 276 10.59 -5.12 12.63
N LEU A 277 10.54 -4.38 11.51
CA LEU A 277 10.27 -2.95 11.47
C LEU A 277 8.82 -2.74 11.00
N ALA A 278 7.98 -2.24 11.89
CA ALA A 278 6.60 -1.87 11.59
C ALA A 278 6.52 -0.40 11.17
N ILE A 279 6.11 -0.14 9.93
CA ILE A 279 6.04 1.19 9.32
C ILE A 279 4.58 1.56 9.07
N GLY A 280 4.13 2.69 9.61
CA GLY A 280 2.79 3.24 9.34
C GLY A 280 2.85 4.69 8.90
N GLY A 281 2.02 5.07 7.92
CA GLY A 281 1.79 6.46 7.58
C GLY A 281 1.00 7.18 8.67
N ASP A 282 1.35 8.41 9.03
CA ASP A 282 0.73 9.15 10.13
C ASP A 282 -0.77 9.46 9.89
N HIS A 283 -1.22 9.39 8.64
CA HIS A 283 -2.63 9.51 8.24
C HIS A 283 -3.29 8.15 7.94
N SER A 284 -2.66 7.03 8.31
CA SER A 284 -3.19 5.67 8.24
C SER A 284 -2.95 4.92 9.56
N TYR A 285 -2.20 3.82 9.56
CA TYR A 285 -1.91 3.08 10.79
C TYR A 285 -1.03 3.86 11.78
N GLY A 286 -0.13 4.71 11.31
CA GLY A 286 0.77 5.47 12.16
C GLY A 286 1.50 4.58 13.18
N ALA A 287 1.53 5.01 14.44
CA ALA A 287 2.13 4.26 15.54
C ALA A 287 1.40 2.93 15.84
N ALA A 288 0.12 2.80 15.47
CA ALA A 288 -0.66 1.57 15.70
C ALA A 288 -0.15 0.39 14.87
N MET A 289 0.58 0.64 13.77
CA MET A 289 1.21 -0.44 12.99
C MET A 289 2.17 -1.28 13.84
N LYS A 290 2.87 -0.68 14.80
CA LYS A 290 3.71 -1.42 15.73
C LYS A 290 2.88 -2.40 16.57
N THR A 291 1.75 -1.96 17.11
CA THR A 291 0.84 -2.82 17.90
C THR A 291 0.26 -3.95 17.06
N GLU A 292 -0.10 -3.66 15.81
CA GLU A 292 -0.57 -4.68 14.85
C GLU A 292 0.48 -5.78 14.65
N VAL A 293 1.73 -5.39 14.41
CA VAL A 293 2.84 -6.34 14.21
C VAL A 293 3.24 -7.05 15.51
N GLU A 294 3.14 -6.42 16.67
CA GLU A 294 3.38 -7.05 17.97
C GLU A 294 2.40 -8.21 18.27
N ALA A 295 1.24 -8.24 17.61
CA ALA A 295 0.35 -9.39 17.68
C ALA A 295 0.99 -10.67 17.10
N ILE A 296 1.85 -10.54 16.09
CA ILE A 296 2.42 -11.65 15.30
C ILE A 296 3.92 -11.85 15.49
N ALA A 297 4.66 -10.90 16.04
CA ALA A 297 6.10 -10.95 16.22
C ALA A 297 6.51 -10.47 17.61
N SER A 298 7.69 -10.90 18.08
CA SER A 298 8.20 -10.59 19.44
C SER A 298 9.30 -9.52 19.47
N ASN A 299 9.97 -9.26 18.34
CA ASN A 299 11.06 -8.29 18.24
C ASN A 299 10.70 -7.18 17.23
N VAL A 300 9.91 -6.19 17.68
CA VAL A 300 9.28 -5.20 16.83
C VAL A 300 9.78 -3.78 17.14
N GLN A 301 10.30 -3.10 16.12
CA GLN A 301 10.58 -1.67 16.13
C GLN A 301 9.46 -0.97 15.34
N GLY A 302 9.04 0.22 15.77
CA GLY A 302 8.08 1.06 15.04
C GLY A 302 8.74 2.23 14.34
N ALA A 303 8.22 2.61 13.18
CA ALA A 303 8.50 3.85 12.50
C ALA A 303 7.20 4.48 11.99
N VAL A 304 7.06 5.79 12.11
CA VAL A 304 5.94 6.55 11.57
C VAL A 304 6.46 7.47 10.48
N ILE A 305 5.84 7.40 9.31
CA ILE A 305 6.18 8.23 8.16
C ILE A 305 5.26 9.45 8.18
N ALA A 306 5.85 10.63 8.32
CA ALA A 306 5.11 11.87 8.42
C ALA A 306 4.55 12.32 7.05
N ASN A 307 3.34 12.90 7.06
CA ASN A 307 2.62 13.35 5.86
C ASN A 307 2.40 12.21 4.85
N SER A 308 2.08 11.03 5.33
CA SER A 308 1.79 9.85 4.53
C SER A 308 0.54 9.15 5.01
N GLY A 309 -0.28 8.73 4.06
CA GLY A 309 -1.34 7.75 4.26
C GLY A 309 -0.83 6.34 4.02
N HIS A 310 -1.67 5.53 3.39
CA HIS A 310 -1.39 4.13 3.05
C HIS A 310 -0.30 3.97 1.97
N TRP A 311 -0.22 4.90 1.01
CA TRP A 311 0.66 4.84 -0.17
C TRP A 311 2.06 5.38 0.15
N ILE A 312 2.73 4.76 1.13
CA ILE A 312 3.96 5.28 1.75
C ILE A 312 5.08 5.50 0.73
N MET A 313 5.24 4.59 -0.23
CA MET A 313 6.29 4.70 -1.25
C MET A 313 6.00 5.76 -2.30
N GLU A 314 4.74 6.06 -2.54
CA GLU A 314 4.29 7.10 -3.47
C GLU A 314 4.28 8.48 -2.80
N GLU A 315 3.85 8.56 -1.54
CA GLU A 315 3.71 9.83 -0.82
C GLU A 315 5.01 10.32 -0.21
N GLN A 316 5.81 9.42 0.39
CA GLN A 316 7.02 9.77 1.13
C GLN A 316 8.18 8.78 0.89
N PRO A 317 8.59 8.55 -0.38
CA PRO A 317 9.58 7.52 -0.71
C PRO A 317 10.91 7.71 0.05
N GLN A 318 11.39 8.94 0.22
CA GLN A 318 12.68 9.19 0.87
C GLN A 318 12.68 8.83 2.35
N GLN A 319 11.59 9.13 3.07
CA GLN A 319 11.46 8.76 4.48
C GLN A 319 11.40 7.24 4.63
N ALA A 320 10.57 6.57 3.80
CA ALA A 320 10.45 5.11 3.79
C ALA A 320 11.77 4.42 3.46
N ILE A 321 12.46 4.85 2.40
CA ILE A 321 13.75 4.33 1.99
C ILE A 321 14.78 4.47 3.10
N THR A 322 14.84 5.64 3.76
CA THR A 322 15.78 5.87 4.88
C THR A 322 15.52 4.90 6.03
N ALA A 323 14.26 4.78 6.48
CA ALA A 323 13.90 3.88 7.58
C ALA A 323 14.19 2.40 7.25
N ILE A 324 13.86 1.96 6.03
CA ILE A 324 14.11 0.59 5.57
C ILE A 324 15.61 0.33 5.45
N ALA A 325 16.37 1.24 4.84
CA ALA A 325 17.81 1.06 4.65
C ALA A 325 18.57 1.02 5.98
N GLU A 326 18.21 1.86 6.94
CA GLU A 326 18.77 1.82 8.30
C GLU A 326 18.47 0.50 8.99
N PHE A 327 17.24 0.00 8.86
CA PHE A 327 16.84 -1.28 9.42
C PHE A 327 17.59 -2.45 8.78
N LEU A 328 17.77 -2.45 7.44
CA LEU A 328 18.47 -3.53 6.72
C LEU A 328 19.98 -3.56 7.01
N ARG A 329 20.59 -2.43 7.34
CA ARG A 329 22.03 -2.34 7.65
C ARG A 329 22.40 -2.86 9.04
N LYS A 330 21.50 -2.88 10.00
CA LYS A 330 21.79 -3.36 11.36
C LYS A 330 22.25 -4.83 11.28
N GLU A 331 23.43 -5.12 11.79
CA GLU A 331 23.90 -6.49 11.96
C GLU A 331 23.06 -7.24 12.99
N GLN A 332 22.92 -8.56 12.79
CA GLN A 332 22.28 -9.44 13.76
C GLN A 332 23.22 -9.74 14.92
#